data_e2adc7fa0eb56a8cc87827e218c8d070
#
_entry.id   e2adc7fa0eb56a8cc87827e218c8d070
#
_cell.length_a   1.000
_cell.length_b   1.000
_cell.length_c   1.000
_cell.angle_alpha   90.00
_cell.angle_beta   90.00
_cell.angle_gamma   90.00
#
_symmetry.space_group_name_H-M   'P 1'
#
loop_
_entity.id
_entity.type
_entity.pdbx_description
1 polymer ?
#
loop_
_entity_poly.entity_id
_entity_poly.type
_entity_poly.pdbx_seq_one_letter_code
_entity_poly.pdbx_strand_id
1 'polypeptide(L)'
;MDITNSPGSPKRLNVAIIGSGISGLSAAWLLSQSHDVTLFEASDRIGGHSNTVEFESGHGPVAVDTGFIVYNEVTYPNLTALFRALDVPTAASNMSFAVSVGNGAYEYSGGTGLGLFAQRSNLVSPRFWSMIRELLRFYRNAPKDLSIMGGISLDDYLARNGYGRAFREDHLYPMAAAIWSTPAMEVGRYPAASFVRFCCNHGLLALRDRPIWRTVTGG
;
A
#
# COMPACT_ATOMS: atom_id res chain seq x y z
N MET A 1 5.61 -12.68 -61.42
CA MET A 1 6.14 -11.95 -60.27
C MET A 1 5.28 -12.35 -59.08
N ASP A 2 5.76 -13.35 -58.36
CA ASP A 2 5.11 -13.85 -57.15
C ASP A 2 5.55 -13.01 -55.97
N ILE A 3 4.63 -12.28 -55.41
CA ILE A 3 4.81 -11.57 -54.15
C ILE A 3 3.87 -12.19 -53.11
N THR A 4 4.21 -13.40 -52.68
CA THR A 4 3.65 -14.01 -51.46
C THR A 4 4.70 -13.88 -50.33
N ASN A 5 4.92 -12.66 -49.84
CA ASN A 5 5.56 -12.46 -48.59
C ASN A 5 4.51 -12.41 -47.49
N SER A 6 4.06 -13.56 -47.03
CA SER A 6 3.32 -13.66 -45.78
C SER A 6 4.24 -13.22 -44.65
N PRO A 7 3.84 -12.29 -43.79
CA PRO A 7 4.63 -11.96 -42.61
C PRO A 7 4.73 -13.23 -41.77
N GLY A 8 5.97 -13.74 -41.65
CA GLY A 8 6.26 -14.95 -40.89
C GLY A 8 5.74 -14.80 -39.45
N SER A 9 5.16 -15.89 -38.93
CA SER A 9 4.75 -15.97 -37.53
C SER A 9 5.90 -15.43 -36.64
N PRO A 10 5.61 -14.60 -35.64
CA PRO A 10 6.66 -14.06 -34.77
C PRO A 10 7.49 -15.19 -34.17
N LYS A 11 8.82 -15.08 -34.28
CA LYS A 11 9.76 -16.11 -33.82
C LYS A 11 9.60 -16.29 -32.32
N ARG A 12 9.33 -17.51 -31.85
CA ARG A 12 9.37 -17.83 -30.42
C ARG A 12 10.79 -17.63 -29.89
N LEU A 13 10.90 -16.98 -28.75
CA LEU A 13 12.16 -16.72 -28.05
C LEU A 13 12.23 -17.60 -26.79
N ASN A 14 13.42 -17.97 -26.38
CA ASN A 14 13.67 -18.51 -25.06
C ASN A 14 13.88 -17.33 -24.11
N VAL A 15 13.01 -17.17 -23.12
CA VAL A 15 13.01 -16.05 -22.17
C VAL A 15 13.26 -16.58 -20.76
N ALA A 16 14.29 -16.04 -20.11
CA ALA A 16 14.56 -16.30 -18.70
C ALA A 16 13.98 -15.15 -17.87
N ILE A 17 13.22 -15.48 -16.84
CA ILE A 17 12.65 -14.53 -15.87
C ILE A 17 13.23 -14.83 -14.51
N ILE A 18 13.80 -13.80 -13.86
CA ILE A 18 14.44 -13.93 -12.55
C ILE A 18 13.51 -13.36 -11.48
N GLY A 19 13.14 -14.22 -10.53
CA GLY A 19 12.25 -13.90 -9.41
C GLY A 19 10.79 -14.20 -9.69
N SER A 20 10.13 -14.87 -8.74
CA SER A 20 8.73 -15.30 -8.80
C SER A 20 7.78 -14.38 -8.02
N GLY A 21 8.15 -13.14 -7.77
CA GLY A 21 7.23 -12.12 -7.28
C GLY A 21 6.18 -11.76 -8.33
N ILE A 22 5.21 -10.88 -7.98
CA ILE A 22 4.11 -10.49 -8.87
C ILE A 22 4.59 -10.02 -10.24
N SER A 23 5.70 -9.29 -10.32
CA SER A 23 6.26 -8.81 -11.60
C SER A 23 6.76 -9.96 -12.47
N GLY A 24 7.51 -10.90 -11.89
CA GLY A 24 8.04 -12.04 -12.61
C GLY A 24 6.94 -13.01 -13.05
N LEU A 25 6.00 -13.34 -12.17
CA LEU A 25 4.87 -14.21 -12.49
C LEU A 25 3.96 -13.61 -13.57
N SER A 26 3.65 -12.31 -13.49
CA SER A 26 2.84 -11.62 -14.51
C SER A 26 3.53 -11.61 -15.88
N ALA A 27 4.84 -11.35 -15.90
CA ALA A 27 5.63 -11.38 -17.12
C ALA A 27 5.72 -12.80 -17.69
N ALA A 28 5.95 -13.81 -16.83
CA ALA A 28 6.00 -15.21 -17.23
C ALA A 28 4.68 -15.66 -17.85
N TRP A 29 3.56 -15.37 -17.20
CA TRP A 29 2.23 -15.69 -17.70
C TRP A 29 1.96 -15.04 -19.06
N LEU A 30 2.23 -13.75 -19.21
CA LEU A 30 1.97 -13.03 -20.45
C LEU A 30 2.87 -13.52 -21.60
N LEU A 31 4.16 -13.69 -21.34
CA LEU A 31 5.14 -14.08 -22.35
C LEU A 31 5.01 -15.55 -22.75
N SER A 32 4.57 -16.42 -21.86
CA SER A 32 4.38 -17.86 -22.16
C SER A 32 3.36 -18.11 -23.26
N GLN A 33 2.48 -17.17 -23.53
CA GLN A 33 1.50 -17.28 -24.62
C GLN A 33 2.15 -17.26 -26.01
N SER A 34 3.35 -16.69 -26.15
CA SER A 34 4.05 -16.52 -27.43
C SER A 34 5.53 -16.92 -27.42
N HIS A 35 6.10 -17.19 -26.25
CA HIS A 35 7.53 -17.51 -26.06
C HIS A 35 7.70 -18.74 -25.15
N ASP A 36 8.89 -19.30 -25.14
CA ASP A 36 9.29 -20.37 -24.24
C ASP A 36 9.94 -19.74 -23.01
N VAL A 37 9.22 -19.79 -21.87
CA VAL A 37 9.60 -19.06 -20.65
C VAL A 37 10.14 -20.02 -19.60
N THR A 38 11.31 -19.67 -19.01
CA THR A 38 11.85 -20.31 -17.83
C THR A 38 11.89 -19.31 -16.69
N LEU A 39 11.21 -19.62 -15.58
CA LEU A 39 11.21 -18.81 -14.36
C LEU A 39 12.22 -19.36 -13.36
N PHE A 40 13.10 -18.48 -12.87
CA PHE A 40 14.11 -18.80 -11.85
C PHE A 40 13.74 -18.11 -10.54
N GLU A 41 13.71 -18.88 -9.46
CA GLU A 41 13.48 -18.39 -8.10
C GLU A 41 14.58 -18.89 -7.18
N ALA A 42 15.10 -18.01 -6.32
CA ALA A 42 16.17 -18.34 -5.39
C ALA A 42 15.66 -18.95 -4.07
N SER A 43 14.41 -18.66 -3.71
CA SER A 43 13.78 -19.20 -2.52
C SER A 43 13.11 -20.55 -2.80
N ASP A 44 12.82 -21.28 -1.76
CA ASP A 44 12.03 -22.52 -1.79
C ASP A 44 10.53 -22.28 -2.01
N ARG A 45 10.10 -21.01 -2.06
CA ARG A 45 8.74 -20.56 -2.19
C ARG A 45 8.57 -19.57 -3.37
N ILE A 46 7.54 -19.75 -4.17
CA ILE A 46 7.11 -18.77 -5.19
C ILE A 46 6.19 -17.70 -4.57
N GLY A 47 6.03 -16.56 -5.24
CA GLY A 47 5.10 -15.48 -4.86
C GLY A 47 5.78 -14.22 -4.36
N GLY A 48 7.06 -14.28 -3.97
CA GLY A 48 7.81 -13.10 -3.51
C GLY A 48 7.17 -12.48 -2.27
N HIS A 49 6.72 -11.21 -2.38
CA HIS A 49 6.07 -10.49 -1.27
C HIS A 49 4.63 -10.96 -1.02
N SER A 50 3.97 -11.59 -1.96
CA SER A 50 2.69 -12.27 -1.71
C SER A 50 2.95 -13.56 -0.94
N ASN A 51 2.42 -13.65 0.28
CA ASN A 51 2.65 -14.77 1.17
C ASN A 51 1.47 -14.97 2.11
N THR A 52 0.73 -16.03 1.87
CA THR A 52 -0.37 -16.47 2.71
C THR A 52 0.08 -17.64 3.55
N VAL A 53 -0.16 -17.60 4.84
CA VAL A 53 0.20 -18.66 5.80
C VAL A 53 -1.08 -19.17 6.45
N GLU A 54 -1.25 -20.49 6.48
CA GLU A 54 -2.33 -21.10 7.25
C GLU A 54 -1.96 -21.12 8.73
N PHE A 55 -2.89 -20.67 9.54
CA PHE A 55 -2.78 -20.64 10.99
C PHE A 55 -3.92 -21.43 11.61
N GLU A 56 -3.59 -22.39 12.49
CA GLU A 56 -4.60 -23.13 13.24
C GLU A 56 -5.22 -22.25 14.32
N SER A 57 -6.51 -21.98 14.22
CA SER A 57 -7.28 -21.27 15.23
C SER A 57 -8.18 -22.23 16.02
N GLY A 58 -8.76 -21.79 17.14
CA GLY A 58 -9.76 -22.57 17.88
C GLY A 58 -11.04 -22.89 17.09
N HIS A 59 -11.20 -22.34 15.88
CA HIS A 59 -12.34 -22.55 14.98
C HIS A 59 -11.96 -23.21 13.63
N GLY A 60 -10.74 -23.75 13.53
CA GLY A 60 -10.17 -24.37 12.34
C GLY A 60 -9.10 -23.52 11.65
N PRO A 61 -8.55 -23.96 10.51
CA PRO A 61 -7.49 -23.28 9.80
C PRO A 61 -7.97 -21.94 9.24
N VAL A 62 -7.12 -20.92 9.36
CA VAL A 62 -7.35 -19.56 8.83
C VAL A 62 -6.17 -19.18 7.95
N ALA A 63 -6.46 -18.79 6.73
CA ALA A 63 -5.47 -18.21 5.80
C ALA A 63 -5.20 -16.76 6.18
N VAL A 64 -3.92 -16.42 6.39
CA VAL A 64 -3.47 -15.09 6.79
C VAL A 64 -2.44 -14.57 5.80
N ASP A 65 -2.74 -13.46 5.16
CA ASP A 65 -1.79 -12.75 4.32
C ASP A 65 -0.76 -12.02 5.17
N THR A 66 0.51 -12.35 4.99
CA THR A 66 1.62 -11.80 5.78
C THR A 66 2.47 -10.77 5.03
N GLY A 67 2.22 -10.59 3.75
CA GLY A 67 2.93 -9.64 2.88
C GLY A 67 1.98 -8.65 2.20
N PHE A 68 1.68 -8.88 0.93
CA PHE A 68 0.69 -8.09 0.20
C PHE A 68 -0.73 -8.44 0.68
N ILE A 69 -1.46 -7.44 1.19
CA ILE A 69 -2.75 -7.69 1.85
C ILE A 69 -3.92 -7.09 1.05
N VAL A 70 -3.79 -5.84 0.57
CA VAL A 70 -4.89 -5.10 -0.05
C VAL A 70 -4.45 -4.33 -1.28
N TYR A 71 -5.37 -4.15 -2.22
CA TYR A 71 -5.21 -3.29 -3.39
C TYR A 71 -6.52 -2.52 -3.63
N ASN A 72 -6.52 -1.58 -4.58
CA ASN A 72 -7.74 -0.96 -5.08
C ASN A 72 -7.70 -0.86 -6.61
N GLU A 73 -8.84 -0.91 -7.24
CA GLU A 73 -8.93 -0.98 -8.71
C GLU A 73 -8.49 0.33 -9.40
N VAL A 74 -8.55 1.46 -8.71
CA VAL A 74 -8.22 2.78 -9.26
C VAL A 74 -6.72 2.94 -9.45
N THR A 75 -5.93 2.57 -8.44
CA THR A 75 -4.48 2.79 -8.45
C THR A 75 -3.68 1.58 -8.93
N TYR A 76 -4.34 0.43 -9.10
CA TYR A 76 -3.73 -0.82 -9.58
C TYR A 76 -4.42 -1.37 -10.85
N PRO A 77 -4.53 -0.57 -11.95
CA PRO A 77 -5.30 -0.99 -13.12
C PRO A 77 -4.76 -2.26 -13.79
N ASN A 78 -3.44 -2.41 -13.86
CA ASN A 78 -2.81 -3.59 -14.47
C ASN A 78 -3.00 -4.85 -13.61
N LEU A 79 -2.91 -4.73 -12.28
CA LEU A 79 -3.19 -5.86 -11.38
C LEU A 79 -4.66 -6.27 -11.46
N THR A 80 -5.55 -5.30 -11.51
CA THR A 80 -6.99 -5.53 -11.71
C THR A 80 -7.28 -6.25 -13.03
N ALA A 81 -6.62 -5.85 -14.11
CA ALA A 81 -6.74 -6.50 -15.40
C ALA A 81 -6.21 -7.94 -15.37
N LEU A 82 -5.08 -8.17 -14.72
CA LEU A 82 -4.50 -9.51 -14.53
C LEU A 82 -5.45 -10.40 -13.73
N PHE A 83 -5.99 -9.94 -12.62
CA PHE A 83 -6.94 -10.72 -11.81
C PHE A 83 -8.21 -11.08 -12.56
N ARG A 84 -8.73 -10.16 -13.38
CA ARG A 84 -9.86 -10.46 -14.28
C ARG A 84 -9.52 -11.50 -15.32
N ALA A 85 -8.33 -11.41 -15.94
CA ALA A 85 -7.89 -12.36 -16.96
C ALA A 85 -7.63 -13.77 -16.41
N LEU A 86 -7.34 -13.88 -15.11
CA LEU A 86 -7.09 -15.13 -14.40
C LEU A 86 -8.28 -15.61 -13.56
N ASP A 87 -9.42 -14.91 -13.63
CA ASP A 87 -10.61 -15.18 -12.80
C ASP A 87 -10.32 -15.29 -11.30
N VAL A 88 -9.39 -14.45 -10.80
CA VAL A 88 -9.01 -14.44 -9.38
C VAL A 88 -10.16 -13.85 -8.55
N PRO A 89 -10.72 -14.62 -7.60
CA PRO A 89 -11.80 -14.12 -6.74
C PRO A 89 -11.27 -13.08 -5.75
N THR A 90 -11.98 -11.95 -5.64
CA THR A 90 -11.60 -10.87 -4.75
C THR A 90 -12.82 -10.35 -3.99
N ALA A 91 -12.60 -9.88 -2.75
CA ALA A 91 -13.64 -9.32 -1.89
C ALA A 91 -13.30 -7.89 -1.47
N ALA A 92 -14.33 -7.09 -1.18
CA ALA A 92 -14.14 -5.78 -0.56
C ALA A 92 -13.53 -5.95 0.83
N SER A 93 -12.52 -5.12 1.14
CA SER A 93 -11.81 -5.12 2.41
C SER A 93 -11.96 -3.79 3.12
N ASN A 94 -12.00 -3.83 4.44
CA ASN A 94 -12.03 -2.63 5.27
C ASN A 94 -10.60 -2.30 5.70
N MET A 95 -9.92 -1.44 4.92
CA MET A 95 -8.62 -0.92 5.30
C MET A 95 -8.79 0.15 6.38
N SER A 96 -8.75 -0.26 7.63
CA SER A 96 -8.77 0.62 8.79
C SER A 96 -7.35 0.86 9.33
N PHE A 97 -7.18 1.97 10.03
CA PHE A 97 -5.95 2.34 10.72
C PHE A 97 -6.29 2.70 12.16
N ALA A 98 -5.56 2.11 13.09
CA ALA A 98 -5.67 2.42 14.51
C ALA A 98 -4.29 2.64 15.11
N VAL A 99 -4.23 3.46 16.13
CA VAL A 99 -3.01 3.76 16.89
C VAL A 99 -3.24 3.42 18.35
N SER A 100 -2.28 2.71 18.94
CA SER A 100 -2.18 2.46 20.38
C SER A 100 -0.76 2.80 20.83
N VAL A 101 -0.61 3.69 21.78
CA VAL A 101 0.67 4.17 22.32
C VAL A 101 0.66 4.01 23.82
N GLY A 102 1.79 3.58 24.39
CA GLY A 102 1.98 3.49 25.83
C GLY A 102 1.05 2.47 26.50
N ASN A 103 0.94 1.27 25.95
CA ASN A 103 0.09 0.19 26.45
C ASN A 103 -1.38 0.61 26.64
N GLY A 104 -1.97 1.31 25.67
CA GLY A 104 -3.34 1.75 25.73
C GLY A 104 -3.56 3.10 26.41
N ALA A 105 -2.49 3.81 26.80
CA ALA A 105 -2.60 5.14 27.39
C ALA A 105 -3.18 6.17 26.41
N TYR A 106 -2.95 5.96 25.12
CA TYR A 106 -3.47 6.81 24.04
C TYR A 106 -3.87 5.95 22.85
N GLU A 107 -5.16 5.94 22.53
CA GLU A 107 -5.72 5.11 21.47
C GLU A 107 -6.77 5.84 20.65
N TYR A 108 -6.79 5.60 19.34
CA TYR A 108 -7.86 6.00 18.45
C TYR A 108 -7.84 5.17 17.15
N SER A 109 -8.97 5.16 16.43
CA SER A 109 -9.08 4.59 15.08
C SER A 109 -9.56 5.65 14.09
N GLY A 110 -8.94 5.70 12.93
CA GLY A 110 -9.29 6.63 11.84
C GLY A 110 -10.38 6.11 10.89
N GLY A 111 -10.92 4.93 11.10
CA GLY A 111 -11.90 4.32 10.19
C GLY A 111 -13.28 4.95 10.23
N THR A 112 -13.75 5.39 11.39
CA THR A 112 -15.04 6.03 11.60
C THR A 112 -14.92 7.21 12.56
N GLY A 113 -15.87 8.17 12.50
CA GLY A 113 -15.88 9.29 13.45
C GLY A 113 -15.99 8.84 14.91
N LEU A 114 -16.68 7.72 15.18
CA LEU A 114 -16.78 7.13 16.51
C LEU A 114 -15.45 6.51 16.96
N GLY A 115 -14.68 5.95 16.05
CA GLY A 115 -13.37 5.38 16.35
C GLY A 115 -12.36 6.40 16.85
N LEU A 116 -12.44 7.65 16.42
CA LEU A 116 -11.61 8.75 16.92
C LEU A 116 -11.78 8.98 18.42
N PHE A 117 -12.97 8.72 18.93
CA PHE A 117 -13.36 8.94 20.33
C PHE A 117 -13.63 7.63 21.09
N ALA A 118 -13.15 6.49 20.58
CA ALA A 118 -13.24 5.21 21.30
C ALA A 118 -12.66 5.33 22.71
N GLN A 119 -11.53 6.03 22.84
CA GLN A 119 -11.02 6.46 24.13
C GLN A 119 -11.61 7.86 24.46
N ARG A 120 -12.56 7.89 25.40
CA ARG A 120 -13.32 9.11 25.73
C ARG A 120 -12.46 10.29 26.20
N SER A 121 -11.28 10.03 26.81
CA SER A 121 -10.33 11.07 27.20
C SER A 121 -9.83 11.90 26.01
N ASN A 122 -9.90 11.39 24.78
CA ASN A 122 -9.53 12.16 23.58
C ASN A 122 -10.42 13.40 23.37
N LEU A 123 -11.68 13.36 23.82
CA LEU A 123 -12.59 14.50 23.70
C LEU A 123 -12.06 15.77 24.42
N VAL A 124 -11.33 15.60 25.51
CA VAL A 124 -10.77 16.69 26.32
C VAL A 124 -9.27 16.84 26.20
N SER A 125 -8.60 16.06 25.33
CA SER A 125 -7.16 16.07 25.17
C SER A 125 -6.69 17.17 24.22
N PRO A 126 -5.94 18.20 24.69
CA PRO A 126 -5.36 19.20 23.79
C PRO A 126 -4.37 18.62 22.78
N ARG A 127 -3.64 17.55 23.15
CA ARG A 127 -2.72 16.82 22.27
C ARG A 127 -3.47 16.18 21.11
N PHE A 128 -4.60 15.52 21.38
CA PHE A 128 -5.44 14.91 20.37
C PHE A 128 -6.00 15.94 19.37
N TRP A 129 -6.53 17.04 19.86
CA TRP A 129 -7.07 18.10 19.01
C TRP A 129 -5.98 18.84 18.20
N SER A 130 -4.79 18.99 18.76
CA SER A 130 -3.63 19.49 18.00
C SER A 130 -3.29 18.55 16.85
N MET A 131 -3.22 17.23 17.10
CA MET A 131 -2.99 16.21 16.09
C MET A 131 -4.06 16.27 14.98
N ILE A 132 -5.34 16.28 15.31
CA ILE A 132 -6.44 16.34 14.34
C ILE A 132 -6.37 17.62 13.49
N ARG A 133 -6.14 18.78 14.10
CA ARG A 133 -6.02 20.06 13.37
C ARG A 133 -4.87 20.02 12.36
N GLU A 134 -3.74 19.46 12.75
CA GLU A 134 -2.57 19.40 11.89
C GLU A 134 -2.71 18.31 10.81
N LEU A 135 -3.38 17.21 11.10
CA LEU A 135 -3.78 16.19 10.12
C LEU A 135 -4.62 16.83 9.00
N LEU A 136 -5.66 17.57 9.35
CA LEU A 136 -6.51 18.24 8.36
C LEU A 136 -5.73 19.29 7.56
N ARG A 137 -4.81 20.01 8.21
CA ARG A 137 -3.92 20.97 7.56
C ARG A 137 -2.98 20.27 6.58
N PHE A 138 -2.39 19.15 6.98
CA PHE A 138 -1.50 18.36 6.12
C PHE A 138 -2.24 17.79 4.91
N TYR A 139 -3.40 17.19 5.10
CA TYR A 139 -4.21 16.62 4.01
C TYR A 139 -4.59 17.66 2.96
N ARG A 140 -4.85 18.91 3.39
CA ARG A 140 -5.18 20.01 2.48
C ARG A 140 -3.96 20.62 1.77
N ASN A 141 -2.83 20.74 2.46
CA ASN A 141 -1.68 21.52 1.99
C ASN A 141 -0.61 20.66 1.30
N ALA A 142 -0.28 19.50 1.85
CA ALA A 142 0.81 18.68 1.34
C ALA A 142 0.66 18.32 -0.17
N PRO A 143 -0.53 17.98 -0.69
CA PRO A 143 -0.70 17.75 -2.13
C PRO A 143 -0.38 18.98 -2.99
N LYS A 144 -0.63 20.19 -2.49
CA LYS A 144 -0.36 21.45 -3.21
C LYS A 144 1.11 21.81 -3.20
N ASP A 145 1.82 21.39 -2.15
CA ASP A 145 3.22 21.71 -1.92
C ASP A 145 4.18 20.75 -2.65
N LEU A 146 3.67 19.77 -3.40
CA LEU A 146 4.49 18.77 -4.11
C LEU A 146 5.61 19.38 -4.98
N SER A 147 5.34 20.51 -5.62
CA SER A 147 6.31 21.19 -6.49
C SER A 147 7.49 21.82 -5.72
N ILE A 148 7.31 22.13 -4.44
CA ILE A 148 8.33 22.77 -3.59
C ILE A 148 9.04 21.78 -2.66
N MET A 149 8.63 20.50 -2.65
CA MET A 149 9.23 19.45 -1.82
C MET A 149 10.49 18.82 -2.43
N GLY A 150 10.99 19.32 -3.54
CA GLY A 150 12.10 18.70 -4.26
C GLY A 150 13.34 18.49 -3.37
N GLY A 151 13.74 17.23 -3.19
CA GLY A 151 14.98 16.85 -2.53
C GLY A 151 15.03 16.97 -1.00
N ILE A 152 13.94 17.38 -0.34
CA ILE A 152 13.91 17.47 1.13
C ILE A 152 13.29 16.22 1.77
N SER A 153 13.71 15.92 3.00
CA SER A 153 13.12 14.85 3.79
C SER A 153 11.72 15.22 4.29
N LEU A 154 10.95 14.22 4.67
CA LEU A 154 9.64 14.44 5.30
C LEU A 154 9.79 15.23 6.60
N ASP A 155 10.81 14.94 7.40
CA ASP A 155 11.11 15.69 8.63
C ASP A 155 11.38 17.17 8.36
N ASP A 156 12.18 17.48 7.34
CA ASP A 156 12.46 18.87 6.96
C ASP A 156 11.20 19.61 6.50
N TYR A 157 10.37 18.93 5.67
CA TYR A 157 9.11 19.51 5.25
C TYR A 157 8.18 19.79 6.44
N LEU A 158 8.04 18.84 7.35
CA LEU A 158 7.20 18.98 8.53
C LEU A 158 7.71 20.08 9.46
N ALA A 159 9.03 20.17 9.67
CA ALA A 159 9.65 21.19 10.51
C ALA A 159 9.48 22.60 9.91
N ARG A 160 9.78 22.76 8.61
CA ARG A 160 9.62 24.05 7.90
C ARG A 160 8.18 24.58 7.93
N ASN A 161 7.22 23.69 7.91
CA ASN A 161 5.79 24.03 7.94
C ASN A 161 5.21 24.05 9.37
N GLY A 162 6.03 23.88 10.41
CA GLY A 162 5.60 23.96 11.80
C GLY A 162 4.59 22.88 12.22
N TYR A 163 4.75 21.65 11.72
CA TYR A 163 3.98 20.50 12.19
C TYR A 163 4.55 19.99 13.51
N GLY A 164 3.72 19.91 14.53
CA GLY A 164 4.11 19.56 15.90
C GLY A 164 4.27 18.06 16.12
N ARG A 165 4.78 17.72 17.31
CA ARG A 165 5.05 16.34 17.70
C ARG A 165 3.81 15.47 17.72
N ALA A 166 2.67 15.98 18.17
CA ALA A 166 1.43 15.22 18.26
C ALA A 166 1.01 14.66 16.88
N PHE A 167 1.05 15.46 15.81
CA PHE A 167 0.74 15.00 14.47
C PHE A 167 1.77 14.01 13.94
N ARG A 168 3.05 14.30 14.14
CA ARG A 168 4.15 13.49 13.62
C ARG A 168 4.19 12.12 14.28
N GLU A 169 4.18 12.08 15.62
CA GLU A 169 4.42 10.88 16.42
C GLU A 169 3.15 10.04 16.65
N ASP A 170 1.99 10.70 16.78
CA ASP A 170 0.75 9.99 17.11
C ASP A 170 -0.09 9.61 15.87
N HIS A 171 0.25 10.14 14.67
CA HIS A 171 -0.49 9.82 13.45
C HIS A 171 0.41 9.50 12.26
N LEU A 172 1.22 10.46 11.79
CA LEU A 172 1.86 10.37 10.48
C LEU A 172 2.90 9.24 10.42
N TYR A 173 3.79 9.17 11.40
CA TYR A 173 4.82 8.13 11.43
C TYR A 173 4.25 6.73 11.70
N PRO A 174 3.34 6.54 12.66
CA PRO A 174 2.68 5.24 12.84
C PRO A 174 1.93 4.78 11.60
N MET A 175 1.22 5.67 10.93
CA MET A 175 0.50 5.34 9.68
C MET A 175 1.47 4.88 8.58
N ALA A 176 2.54 5.63 8.36
CA ALA A 176 3.53 5.30 7.34
C ALA A 176 4.29 4.00 7.68
N ALA A 177 4.63 3.82 8.95
CA ALA A 177 5.27 2.61 9.45
C ALA A 177 4.42 1.37 9.20
N ALA A 178 3.12 1.46 9.44
CA ALA A 178 2.18 0.37 9.18
C ALA A 178 2.07 0.03 7.69
N ILE A 179 2.14 1.05 6.79
CA ILE A 179 2.05 0.84 5.34
C ILE A 179 3.32 0.18 4.77
N TRP A 180 4.49 0.59 5.24
CA TRP A 180 5.77 0.14 4.67
C TRP A 180 6.55 -0.83 5.55
N SER A 181 5.98 -1.31 6.65
CA SER A 181 6.66 -2.20 7.60
C SER A 181 8.05 -1.68 8.01
N THR A 182 8.15 -0.35 8.20
CA THR A 182 9.38 0.37 8.51
C THR A 182 9.29 0.94 9.93
N PRO A 183 10.38 0.98 10.71
CA PRO A 183 10.36 1.63 12.02
C PRO A 183 9.90 3.10 11.92
N ALA A 184 8.96 3.50 12.77
CA ALA A 184 8.38 4.85 12.73
C ALA A 184 9.43 5.98 12.80
N MET A 185 10.55 5.74 13.48
CA MET A 185 11.68 6.67 13.59
C MET A 185 12.41 6.92 12.27
N GLU A 186 12.29 6.03 11.30
CA GLU A 186 12.95 6.15 9.99
C GLU A 186 12.09 6.83 8.95
N VAL A 187 10.78 6.87 9.16
CA VAL A 187 9.80 7.46 8.22
C VAL A 187 10.14 8.91 7.88
N GLY A 188 10.60 9.68 8.86
CA GLY A 188 10.96 11.09 8.67
C GLY A 188 12.08 11.34 7.67
N ARG A 189 12.91 10.33 7.37
CA ARG A 189 14.01 10.41 6.40
C ARG A 189 13.57 10.21 4.95
N TYR A 190 12.34 9.74 4.71
CA TYR A 190 11.85 9.55 3.34
C TYR A 190 11.77 10.88 2.58
N PRO A 191 11.98 10.87 1.25
CA PRO A 191 11.75 12.06 0.44
C PRO A 191 10.30 12.51 0.55
N ALA A 192 10.07 13.76 0.98
CA ALA A 192 8.74 14.31 1.23
C ALA A 192 7.82 14.19 0.01
N ALA A 193 8.33 14.53 -1.18
CA ALA A 193 7.57 14.45 -2.41
C ALA A 193 7.10 13.02 -2.75
N SER A 194 7.96 12.02 -2.53
CA SER A 194 7.62 10.61 -2.77
C SER A 194 6.56 10.11 -1.80
N PHE A 195 6.70 10.46 -0.53
CA PHE A 195 5.72 10.16 0.51
C PHE A 195 4.34 10.74 0.18
N VAL A 196 4.28 12.04 -0.07
CA VAL A 196 3.01 12.74 -0.34
C VAL A 196 2.38 12.24 -1.64
N ARG A 197 3.18 12.02 -2.71
CA ARG A 197 2.68 11.47 -3.97
C ARG A 197 2.08 10.08 -3.79
N PHE A 198 2.75 9.23 -3.03
CA PHE A 198 2.22 7.91 -2.68
C PHE A 198 0.87 8.04 -1.96
N CYS A 199 0.79 8.87 -0.92
CA CYS A 199 -0.44 9.09 -0.16
C CYS A 199 -1.58 9.64 -1.05
N CYS A 200 -1.28 10.57 -1.97
CA CYS A 200 -2.26 11.08 -2.93
C CYS A 200 -2.77 9.98 -3.86
N ASN A 201 -1.86 9.22 -4.46
CA ASN A 201 -2.20 8.16 -5.40
C ASN A 201 -3.10 7.08 -4.76
N HIS A 202 -2.91 6.80 -3.48
CA HIS A 202 -3.68 5.79 -2.75
C HIS A 202 -4.92 6.37 -2.03
N GLY A 203 -5.23 7.64 -2.22
CA GLY A 203 -6.37 8.30 -1.58
C GLY A 203 -6.26 8.41 -0.05
N LEU A 204 -5.06 8.28 0.51
CA LEU A 204 -4.84 8.30 1.97
C LEU A 204 -5.01 9.69 2.59
N LEU A 205 -4.84 10.74 1.78
CA LEU A 205 -5.07 12.13 2.21
C LEU A 205 -6.50 12.62 1.88
N ALA A 206 -7.37 11.75 1.38
CA ALA A 206 -8.75 12.07 1.11
C ALA A 206 -9.63 11.82 2.36
N LEU A 207 -10.51 12.77 2.67
CA LEU A 207 -11.51 12.63 3.74
C LEU A 207 -12.80 12.01 3.23
N ARG A 208 -13.06 12.09 1.93
CA ARG A 208 -14.25 11.57 1.23
C ARG A 208 -13.79 10.88 -0.05
N ASP A 209 -14.67 10.08 -0.63
CA ASP A 209 -14.45 9.41 -1.92
C ASP A 209 -13.15 8.59 -1.95
N ARG A 210 -12.85 7.92 -0.84
CA ARG A 210 -11.71 7.00 -0.74
C ARG A 210 -11.92 5.80 -1.65
N PRO A 211 -10.88 5.27 -2.28
CA PRO A 211 -10.99 4.06 -3.07
C PRO A 211 -11.49 2.88 -2.21
N ILE A 212 -12.31 2.02 -2.82
CA ILE A 212 -12.71 0.75 -2.19
C ILE A 212 -11.51 -0.18 -2.24
N TRP A 213 -11.04 -0.60 -1.09
CA TRP A 213 -9.97 -1.58 -0.98
C TRP A 213 -10.52 -2.99 -1.14
N ARG A 214 -9.70 -3.85 -1.71
CA ARG A 214 -10.04 -5.26 -1.98
C ARG A 214 -8.90 -6.16 -1.54
N THR A 215 -9.21 -7.39 -1.25
CA THR A 215 -8.24 -8.46 -1.01
C THR A 215 -8.56 -9.67 -1.88
N VAL A 216 -7.59 -10.55 -2.10
CA VAL A 216 -7.81 -11.83 -2.74
C VAL A 216 -8.56 -12.74 -1.75
N THR A 217 -9.55 -13.49 -2.25
CA THR A 217 -10.33 -14.39 -1.40
C THR A 217 -9.57 -15.69 -1.19
N GLY A 218 -9.30 -16.04 0.05
CA GLY A 218 -8.55 -17.25 0.42
C GLY A 218 -7.04 -17.08 0.47
N GLY A 219 -6.54 -15.86 0.22
CA GLY A 219 -5.12 -15.54 0.29
C GLY A 219 -4.40 -15.69 -1.02
#